data_302f49bde929123e128dd96fa1e49fe5
#
_entry.id   302f49bde929123e128dd96fa1e49fe5
#
_cell.length_a   1.000
_cell.length_b   1.000
_cell.length_c   1.000
_cell.angle_alpha   90.00
_cell.angle_beta   90.00
_cell.angle_gamma   90.00
#
_symmetry.space_group_name_H-M   'P 1'
#
loop_
_entity.id
_entity.type
_entity.pdbx_description
1 polymer ?
#
loop_
_entity_poly.entity_id
_entity_poly.type
_entity_poly.pdbx_seq_one_letter_code
_entity_poly.pdbx_strand_id
1 'polypeptide(L)'
;MIARSAIARQAQRTLRQSWQQSTRGYAAASSSFQYQTADSNGIKIASRDIAGPVSTVAIVSRAGTRYETWPGLAEALDRYAFRSTERRSTLRIQRESELLGAELQSWHSRENLVVGAKFLRDDLPYFLELLAEVATMTKFQPHVIHEEVQPLADMAMKKHLANTATLAMDSAHGLAFHRGLGVPVTPVSTVPFKKYVDAGTLSDYAQQAYSKPNFAVVGNGVDQGEFQKWVGEFFADVQDAPAGALQTEQAKYYGGEERIAHGSGNTMVLGFPGSSSATGAFYKSEIAVLAALLGGESSIKWTPGFSLLAKAKADTPLLSVSTKSHIYTDAGLLTVTLNGSTRDINQTAPKVVEVLKAIASGVSPEDLQKAKALAKFKELEYGATTHAGIELTGAGLIRDGKPYQIDSVASAIDGVTAEKVQQVAKEALENKASVSAVGDLYALPYAEEIGLRV
;
A
#
# COMPACT_ATOMS: atom_id res chain seq x y z
N MET A 1 61.08 17.85 25.88
CA MET A 1 60.24 17.28 24.74
C MET A 1 59.54 15.96 25.06
N ILE A 2 59.73 15.32 26.21
CA ILE A 2 59.17 14.00 26.56
C ILE A 2 57.71 14.08 27.11
N ALA A 3 57.37 15.19 27.79
CA ALA A 3 56.05 15.34 28.43
C ALA A 3 54.84 15.47 27.45
N ARG A 4 55.03 16.08 26.25
CA ARG A 4 53.95 16.26 25.25
C ARG A 4 53.52 14.96 24.57
N SER A 5 54.41 13.97 24.46
CA SER A 5 54.05 12.68 23.83
C SER A 5 53.24 11.76 24.78
N ALA A 6 53.42 11.89 26.09
CA ALA A 6 52.64 11.13 27.06
C ALA A 6 51.19 11.62 27.17
N ILE A 7 50.96 12.93 27.16
CA ILE A 7 49.62 13.54 27.21
C ILE A 7 48.82 13.20 25.91
N ALA A 8 49.48 13.24 24.73
CA ALA A 8 48.84 12.87 23.48
C ALA A 8 48.42 11.39 23.41
N ARG A 9 49.22 10.49 23.99
CA ARG A 9 48.89 9.05 24.08
C ARG A 9 47.77 8.78 25.08
N GLN A 10 47.72 9.55 26.17
CA GLN A 10 46.63 9.42 27.15
C GLN A 10 45.31 9.95 26.63
N ALA A 11 45.32 11.07 25.90
CA ALA A 11 44.14 11.59 25.20
C ALA A 11 43.62 10.65 24.11
N GLN A 12 44.51 9.99 23.35
CA GLN A 12 44.10 8.97 22.36
C GLN A 12 43.55 7.69 23.02
N ARG A 13 44.02 7.31 24.21
CA ARG A 13 43.44 6.17 24.95
C ARG A 13 42.10 6.49 25.54
N THR A 14 41.88 7.69 26.08
CA THR A 14 40.55 8.11 26.58
C THR A 14 39.54 8.28 25.46
N LEU A 15 39.94 8.82 24.31
CA LEU A 15 39.07 8.89 23.12
C LEU A 15 38.70 7.48 22.58
N ARG A 16 39.63 6.54 22.53
CA ARG A 16 39.35 5.15 22.15
C ARG A 16 38.43 4.44 23.14
N GLN A 17 38.60 4.69 24.45
CA GLN A 17 37.71 4.12 25.47
C GLN A 17 36.30 4.75 25.43
N SER A 18 36.18 6.05 25.19
CA SER A 18 34.87 6.69 25.03
C SER A 18 34.16 6.22 23.74
N TRP A 19 34.87 5.97 22.63
CA TRP A 19 34.31 5.40 21.42
C TRP A 19 33.86 3.93 21.62
N GLN A 20 34.63 3.15 22.38
CA GLN A 20 34.22 1.77 22.69
C GLN A 20 33.03 1.69 23.65
N GLN A 21 32.86 2.69 24.53
CA GLN A 21 31.68 2.76 25.42
C GLN A 21 30.45 3.30 24.70
N SER A 22 30.58 4.25 23.75
CA SER A 22 29.43 4.75 22.98
C SER A 22 28.88 3.73 21.97
N THR A 23 29.75 2.84 21.46
CA THR A 23 29.28 1.74 20.58
C THR A 23 28.63 0.58 21.35
N ARG A 24 28.81 0.49 22.67
CA ARG A 24 28.10 -0.50 23.51
C ARG A 24 26.71 -0.03 23.98
N GLY A 25 26.41 1.26 23.90
CA GLY A 25 25.11 1.83 24.32
C GLY A 25 24.00 1.74 23.29
N TYR A 26 24.26 1.34 22.03
CA TYR A 26 23.27 1.17 20.97
C TYR A 26 22.99 -0.29 20.59
N ALA A 27 23.50 -1.25 21.36
CA ALA A 27 22.85 -2.55 21.41
C ALA A 27 21.65 -2.46 22.37
N ALA A 28 20.77 -1.48 22.13
CA ALA A 28 19.42 -1.55 22.62
C ALA A 28 18.84 -2.87 22.12
N ALA A 29 18.18 -3.60 23.00
CA ALA A 29 17.46 -4.80 22.69
C ALA A 29 16.86 -4.66 21.29
N SER A 30 17.17 -5.60 20.39
CA SER A 30 16.54 -5.63 19.07
C SER A 30 15.04 -5.64 19.34
N SER A 31 14.41 -4.48 19.22
CA SER A 31 12.96 -4.39 19.26
C SER A 31 12.52 -5.37 18.20
N SER A 32 11.88 -6.46 18.60
CA SER A 32 11.47 -7.49 17.66
C SER A 32 10.58 -6.80 16.65
N PHE A 33 10.90 -6.90 15.36
CA PHE A 33 10.11 -6.33 14.27
C PHE A 33 8.73 -7.03 14.16
N GLN A 34 8.37 -7.79 15.19
CA GLN A 34 7.19 -8.64 15.24
C GLN A 34 6.04 -7.92 15.93
N TYR A 35 4.88 -7.98 15.31
CA TYR A 35 3.64 -7.54 15.93
C TYR A 35 3.17 -8.57 16.95
N GLN A 36 2.86 -8.10 18.14
CA GLN A 36 2.12 -8.84 19.17
C GLN A 36 0.63 -8.64 18.92
N THR A 37 -0.13 -9.72 18.97
CA THR A 37 -1.58 -9.69 18.73
C THR A 37 -2.33 -10.02 19.99
N ALA A 38 -3.49 -9.40 20.17
CA ALA A 38 -4.46 -9.74 21.21
C ALA A 38 -5.88 -9.53 20.68
N ASP A 39 -6.84 -9.97 21.45
CA ASP A 39 -8.25 -9.67 21.24
C ASP A 39 -8.78 -8.88 22.44
N SER A 40 -9.53 -7.84 22.19
CA SER A 40 -10.18 -7.03 23.21
C SER A 40 -11.64 -6.82 22.85
N ASN A 41 -12.55 -7.47 23.57
CA ASN A 41 -14.00 -7.39 23.34
C ASN A 41 -14.42 -7.77 21.91
N GLY A 42 -13.74 -8.72 21.26
CA GLY A 42 -14.00 -9.14 19.89
C GLY A 42 -13.37 -8.23 18.82
N ILE A 43 -12.57 -7.24 19.22
CA ILE A 43 -11.77 -6.41 18.33
C ILE A 43 -10.35 -6.96 18.30
N LYS A 44 -9.85 -7.25 17.09
CA LYS A 44 -8.48 -7.70 16.91
C LYS A 44 -7.53 -6.52 17.01
N ILE A 45 -6.50 -6.67 17.83
CA ILE A 45 -5.48 -5.65 18.01
C ILE A 45 -4.10 -6.21 17.73
N ALA A 46 -3.23 -5.37 17.17
CA ALA A 46 -1.82 -5.67 17.07
C ALA A 46 -0.99 -4.46 17.48
N SER A 47 0.04 -4.69 18.27
CA SER A 47 0.99 -3.66 18.61
C SER A 47 2.42 -4.10 18.38
N ARG A 48 3.26 -3.12 18.13
CA ARG A 48 4.70 -3.28 18.04
C ARG A 48 5.35 -2.15 18.83
N ASP A 49 6.00 -2.49 19.92
CA ASP A 49 6.73 -1.50 20.71
C ASP A 49 8.07 -1.18 20.01
N ILE A 50 8.13 0.01 19.46
CA ILE A 50 9.35 0.57 18.88
C ILE A 50 9.85 1.63 19.87
N ALA A 51 11.09 1.50 20.33
CA ALA A 51 11.69 2.49 21.21
C ALA A 51 11.72 3.87 20.53
N GLY A 52 11.02 4.83 21.10
CA GLY A 52 10.91 6.20 20.57
C GLY A 52 9.83 7.02 21.26
N PRO A 53 9.88 8.34 21.12
CA PRO A 53 8.91 9.25 21.73
C PRO A 53 7.60 9.34 20.98
N VAL A 54 7.52 8.83 19.74
CA VAL A 54 6.38 8.96 18.85
C VAL A 54 5.67 7.63 18.70
N SER A 55 4.34 7.65 18.83
CA SER A 55 3.46 6.53 18.58
C SER A 55 2.55 6.81 17.39
N THR A 56 2.16 5.76 16.70
CA THR A 56 1.15 5.82 15.64
C THR A 56 0.12 4.75 15.89
N VAL A 57 -1.14 5.14 15.93
CA VAL A 57 -2.26 4.20 16.08
C VAL A 57 -3.25 4.44 14.96
N ALA A 58 -3.78 3.38 14.39
CA ALA A 58 -4.81 3.47 13.36
C ALA A 58 -5.85 2.35 13.48
N ILE A 59 -7.07 2.72 13.12
CA ILE A 59 -8.14 1.80 12.79
C ILE A 59 -7.95 1.42 11.32
N VAL A 60 -7.81 0.15 11.04
CA VAL A 60 -7.84 -0.41 9.69
C VAL A 60 -9.16 -1.12 9.53
N SER A 61 -9.97 -0.71 8.58
CA SER A 61 -11.26 -1.36 8.31
C SER A 61 -11.34 -1.90 6.90
N ARG A 62 -12.09 -2.97 6.71
CA ARG A 62 -12.37 -3.59 5.42
C ARG A 62 -13.46 -2.79 4.69
N ALA A 63 -13.12 -1.56 4.32
CA ALA A 63 -14.04 -0.59 3.74
C ALA A 63 -13.38 0.20 2.59
N GLY A 64 -12.58 -0.47 1.76
CA GLY A 64 -12.06 0.09 0.52
C GLY A 64 -13.09 0.02 -0.61
N THR A 65 -12.71 0.52 -1.79
CA THR A 65 -13.61 0.58 -2.97
C THR A 65 -14.11 -0.80 -3.43
N ARG A 66 -13.43 -1.87 -3.06
CA ARG A 66 -13.86 -3.25 -3.30
C ARG A 66 -15.17 -3.61 -2.59
N TYR A 67 -15.40 -3.03 -1.41
CA TYR A 67 -16.49 -3.38 -0.49
C TYR A 67 -17.63 -2.36 -0.50
N GLU A 68 -17.54 -1.34 -1.33
CA GLU A 68 -18.58 -0.33 -1.47
C GLU A 68 -19.91 -0.95 -1.92
N THR A 69 -20.98 -0.59 -1.24
CA THR A 69 -22.34 -0.90 -1.68
C THR A 69 -22.77 0.01 -2.84
N TRP A 70 -22.31 1.25 -2.81
CA TRP A 70 -22.47 2.25 -3.85
C TRP A 70 -21.15 2.94 -4.14
N PRO A 71 -20.83 3.26 -5.42
CA PRO A 71 -19.56 3.88 -5.77
C PRO A 71 -19.38 5.23 -5.10
N GLY A 72 -18.17 5.51 -4.62
CA GLY A 72 -17.77 6.75 -3.97
C GLY A 72 -17.95 6.82 -2.46
N LEU A 73 -18.50 5.77 -1.83
CA LEU A 73 -18.67 5.74 -0.37
C LEU A 73 -17.33 5.66 0.37
N ALA A 74 -16.36 4.89 -0.13
CA ALA A 74 -15.03 4.81 0.50
C ALA A 74 -14.28 6.14 0.43
N GLU A 75 -14.29 6.81 -0.72
CA GLU A 75 -13.74 8.16 -0.89
C GLU A 75 -14.44 9.17 0.04
N ALA A 76 -15.78 9.10 0.12
CA ALA A 76 -16.56 9.98 0.98
C ALA A 76 -16.26 9.74 2.45
N LEU A 77 -16.17 8.49 2.90
CA LEU A 77 -15.88 8.16 4.29
C LEU A 77 -14.46 8.56 4.69
N ASP A 78 -13.48 8.37 3.79
CA ASP A 78 -12.11 8.87 3.97
C ASP A 78 -12.09 10.39 4.17
N ARG A 79 -12.74 11.15 3.27
CA ARG A 79 -12.82 12.62 3.34
C ARG A 79 -13.63 13.12 4.54
N TYR A 80 -14.53 12.30 5.05
CA TYR A 80 -15.34 12.61 6.22
C TYR A 80 -14.61 12.32 7.54
N ALA A 81 -13.49 11.61 7.54
CA ALA A 81 -12.73 11.32 8.74
C ALA A 81 -12.38 12.59 9.53
N PHE A 82 -12.48 12.50 10.87
CA PHE A 82 -12.23 13.60 11.81
C PHE A 82 -13.16 14.82 11.65
N ARG A 83 -14.32 14.65 11.03
CA ARG A 83 -15.40 15.66 11.09
C ARG A 83 -16.09 15.61 12.44
N SER A 84 -17.10 16.45 12.64
CA SER A 84 -17.78 16.58 13.92
C SER A 84 -18.36 15.27 14.42
N THR A 85 -18.02 14.92 15.65
CA THR A 85 -18.59 13.81 16.42
C THR A 85 -19.70 14.31 17.34
N GLU A 86 -20.35 13.42 18.09
CA GLU A 86 -21.32 13.85 19.10
C GLU A 86 -20.70 14.62 20.26
N ARG A 87 -19.43 14.37 20.59
CA ARG A 87 -18.70 14.98 21.70
C ARG A 87 -17.84 16.16 21.31
N ARG A 88 -17.28 16.16 20.10
CA ARG A 88 -16.31 17.16 19.62
C ARG A 88 -16.72 17.72 18.24
N SER A 89 -16.60 19.04 18.05
CA SER A 89 -16.71 19.63 16.73
C SER A 89 -15.41 19.46 15.94
N THR A 90 -15.48 19.51 14.60
CA THR A 90 -14.29 19.48 13.70
C THR A 90 -13.20 20.46 14.16
N LEU A 91 -13.60 21.71 14.48
CA LEU A 91 -12.66 22.73 14.93
C LEU A 91 -12.00 22.37 16.27
N ARG A 92 -12.75 21.74 17.19
CA ARG A 92 -12.20 21.30 18.46
C ARG A 92 -11.21 20.17 18.28
N ILE A 93 -11.54 19.16 17.44
CA ILE A 93 -10.64 18.06 17.12
C ILE A 93 -9.32 18.59 16.56
N GLN A 94 -9.41 19.52 15.59
CA GLN A 94 -8.22 20.11 14.97
C GLN A 94 -7.36 20.87 16.00
N ARG A 95 -7.96 21.76 16.80
CA ARG A 95 -7.23 22.56 17.80
C ARG A 95 -6.58 21.70 18.90
N GLU A 96 -7.29 20.70 19.40
CA GLU A 96 -6.75 19.79 20.41
C GLU A 96 -5.58 18.98 19.84
N SER A 97 -5.69 18.48 18.59
CA SER A 97 -4.61 17.76 17.92
C SER A 97 -3.39 18.64 17.64
N GLU A 98 -3.60 19.88 17.19
CA GLU A 98 -2.52 20.86 16.99
C GLU A 98 -1.83 21.23 18.31
N LEU A 99 -2.58 21.37 19.41
CA LEU A 99 -2.04 21.66 20.74
C LEU A 99 -1.14 20.52 21.24
N LEU A 100 -1.51 19.28 20.97
CA LEU A 100 -0.73 18.08 21.31
C LEU A 100 0.37 17.77 20.28
N GLY A 101 0.47 18.54 19.18
CA GLY A 101 1.46 18.33 18.12
C GLY A 101 1.25 17.06 17.31
N ALA A 102 0.02 16.58 17.21
CA ALA A 102 -0.30 15.34 16.53
C ALA A 102 -0.66 15.54 15.06
N GLU A 103 -0.44 14.50 14.26
CA GLU A 103 -0.86 14.39 12.87
C GLU A 103 -2.04 13.42 12.77
N LEU A 104 -3.20 13.91 12.31
CA LEU A 104 -4.35 13.09 11.98
C LEU A 104 -4.26 12.68 10.51
N GLN A 105 -4.52 11.41 10.22
CA GLN A 105 -4.35 10.83 8.90
C GLN A 105 -5.53 9.95 8.55
N SER A 106 -6.01 10.06 7.30
CA SER A 106 -6.98 9.14 6.72
C SER A 106 -6.61 8.88 5.27
N TRP A 107 -6.74 7.63 4.86
CA TRP A 107 -6.62 7.23 3.46
C TRP A 107 -7.40 5.94 3.21
N HIS A 108 -7.79 5.75 1.98
CA HIS A 108 -8.39 4.49 1.56
C HIS A 108 -7.62 3.87 0.40
N SER A 109 -7.71 2.57 0.31
CA SER A 109 -7.19 1.75 -0.78
C SER A 109 -8.32 0.96 -1.43
N ARG A 110 -8.00 0.04 -2.33
CA ARG A 110 -9.04 -0.83 -2.91
C ARG A 110 -9.71 -1.72 -1.88
N GLU A 111 -9.00 -2.13 -0.83
CA GLU A 111 -9.53 -3.06 0.17
C GLU A 111 -9.76 -2.44 1.55
N ASN A 112 -8.94 -1.48 1.92
CA ASN A 112 -8.93 -0.97 3.28
C ASN A 112 -9.25 0.52 3.32
N LEU A 113 -9.89 0.93 4.41
CA LEU A 113 -9.95 2.31 4.86
C LEU A 113 -9.14 2.38 6.16
N VAL A 114 -8.25 3.35 6.25
CA VAL A 114 -7.39 3.54 7.41
C VAL A 114 -7.60 4.94 7.97
N VAL A 115 -7.92 5.01 9.26
CA VAL A 115 -8.06 6.26 10.01
C VAL A 115 -7.13 6.21 11.20
N GLY A 116 -6.17 7.12 11.28
CA GLY A 116 -5.12 7.04 12.28
C GLY A 116 -4.62 8.38 12.78
N ALA A 117 -3.82 8.32 13.83
CA ALA A 117 -3.15 9.46 14.42
C ALA A 117 -1.69 9.10 14.74
N LYS A 118 -0.80 10.07 14.57
CA LYS A 118 0.60 10.01 14.98
C LYS A 118 0.83 11.11 16.01
N PHE A 119 1.35 10.74 17.18
CA PHE A 119 1.37 11.60 18.37
C PHE A 119 2.50 11.22 19.32
N LEU A 120 2.69 12.00 20.39
CA LEU A 120 3.64 11.68 21.46
C LEU A 120 3.10 10.54 22.33
N ARG A 121 3.97 9.62 22.72
CA ARG A 121 3.62 8.35 23.38
C ARG A 121 2.70 8.50 24.60
N ASP A 122 2.89 9.55 25.38
CA ASP A 122 2.12 9.81 26.60
C ASP A 122 0.66 10.17 26.34
N ASP A 123 0.33 10.61 25.11
CA ASP A 123 -1.03 11.02 24.70
C ASP A 123 -1.88 9.86 24.16
N LEU A 124 -1.41 8.61 24.28
CA LEU A 124 -2.09 7.41 23.77
C LEU A 124 -3.58 7.33 24.18
N PRO A 125 -3.99 7.58 25.44
CA PRO A 125 -5.40 7.47 25.83
C PRO A 125 -6.30 8.46 25.08
N TYR A 126 -5.82 9.70 24.90
CA TYR A 126 -6.57 10.76 24.19
C TYR A 126 -6.84 10.37 22.73
N PHE A 127 -5.82 9.90 22.01
CA PHE A 127 -5.98 9.57 20.59
C PHE A 127 -6.75 8.28 20.37
N LEU A 128 -6.70 7.31 21.28
CA LEU A 128 -7.57 6.14 21.25
C LEU A 128 -9.04 6.50 21.50
N GLU A 129 -9.31 7.40 22.45
CA GLU A 129 -10.67 7.92 22.67
C GLU A 129 -11.17 8.65 21.40
N LEU A 130 -10.36 9.52 20.81
CA LEU A 130 -10.72 10.24 19.58
C LEU A 130 -11.01 9.30 18.41
N LEU A 131 -10.18 8.27 18.20
CA LEU A 131 -10.39 7.27 17.15
C LEU A 131 -11.67 6.48 17.39
N ALA A 132 -11.98 6.11 18.64
CA ALA A 132 -13.23 5.45 18.99
C ALA A 132 -14.44 6.34 18.70
N GLU A 133 -14.37 7.65 19.03
CA GLU A 133 -15.43 8.61 18.69
C GLU A 133 -15.63 8.75 17.19
N VAL A 134 -14.54 8.79 16.41
CA VAL A 134 -14.62 8.88 14.93
C VAL A 134 -15.29 7.63 14.35
N ALA A 135 -15.01 6.45 14.92
CA ALA A 135 -15.61 5.22 14.45
C ALA A 135 -17.09 5.07 14.81
N THR A 136 -17.51 5.56 15.99
CA THR A 136 -18.84 5.23 16.56
C THR A 136 -19.80 6.40 16.68
N MET A 137 -19.30 7.64 16.73
CA MET A 137 -20.07 8.84 17.08
C MET A 137 -19.99 9.96 16.03
N THR A 138 -19.56 9.68 14.81
CA THR A 138 -19.49 10.70 13.75
C THR A 138 -20.88 11.14 13.32
N LYS A 139 -21.09 12.47 13.25
CA LYS A 139 -22.32 13.09 12.78
C LYS A 139 -22.28 13.27 11.27
N PHE A 140 -22.99 12.43 10.53
CA PHE A 140 -23.09 12.58 9.08
C PHE A 140 -24.10 13.67 8.73
N GLN A 141 -23.60 14.88 8.43
CA GLN A 141 -24.42 16.07 8.14
C GLN A 141 -24.44 16.32 6.63
N PRO A 142 -25.63 16.45 5.99
CA PRO A 142 -25.74 16.62 4.54
C PRO A 142 -24.97 17.84 4.01
N HIS A 143 -24.97 18.97 4.71
CA HIS A 143 -24.25 20.16 4.27
C HIS A 143 -22.74 19.95 4.24
N VAL A 144 -22.15 19.21 5.20
CA VAL A 144 -20.72 18.88 5.21
C VAL A 144 -20.34 18.03 4.00
N ILE A 145 -21.21 17.08 3.61
CA ILE A 145 -20.99 16.26 2.41
C ILE A 145 -20.93 17.14 1.17
N HIS A 146 -21.87 18.05 1.00
CA HIS A 146 -21.96 18.88 -0.21
C HIS A 146 -20.96 20.03 -0.25
N GLU A 147 -20.69 20.65 0.90
CA GLU A 147 -19.86 21.88 0.97
C GLU A 147 -18.38 21.58 1.19
N GLU A 148 -18.03 20.47 1.84
CA GLU A 148 -16.64 20.14 2.18
C GLU A 148 -16.14 18.87 1.49
N VAL A 149 -16.88 17.75 1.58
CA VAL A 149 -16.42 16.45 1.09
C VAL A 149 -16.46 16.38 -0.44
N GLN A 150 -17.58 16.75 -1.05
CA GLN A 150 -17.74 16.72 -2.51
C GLN A 150 -16.73 17.61 -3.26
N PRO A 151 -16.47 18.87 -2.88
CA PRO A 151 -15.45 19.67 -3.55
C PRO A 151 -14.04 19.07 -3.47
N LEU A 152 -13.67 18.44 -2.36
CA LEU A 152 -12.39 17.75 -2.21
C LEU A 152 -12.32 16.52 -3.12
N ALA A 153 -13.41 15.73 -3.21
CA ALA A 153 -13.49 14.60 -4.12
C ALA A 153 -13.43 15.04 -5.60
N ASP A 154 -14.08 16.14 -5.96
CA ASP A 154 -14.03 16.72 -7.31
C ASP A 154 -12.60 17.19 -7.67
N MET A 155 -11.86 17.75 -6.70
CA MET A 155 -10.45 18.11 -6.90
C MET A 155 -9.56 16.86 -7.09
N ALA A 156 -9.75 15.82 -6.27
CA ALA A 156 -9.04 14.56 -6.40
C ALA A 156 -9.32 13.90 -7.77
N MET A 157 -10.58 13.85 -8.19
CA MET A 157 -10.99 13.36 -9.50
C MET A 157 -10.30 14.12 -10.64
N LYS A 158 -10.30 15.44 -10.62
CA LYS A 158 -9.63 16.25 -11.65
C LYS A 158 -8.12 15.97 -11.71
N LYS A 159 -7.47 15.86 -10.56
CA LYS A 159 -6.05 15.50 -10.45
C LYS A 159 -5.80 14.07 -10.99
N HIS A 160 -6.68 13.13 -10.66
CA HIS A 160 -6.62 11.75 -11.14
C HIS A 160 -6.75 11.67 -12.66
N LEU A 161 -7.78 12.32 -13.23
CA LEU A 161 -8.02 12.34 -14.67
C LEU A 161 -6.91 13.06 -15.46
N ALA A 162 -6.21 14.01 -14.87
CA ALA A 162 -5.08 14.69 -15.51
C ALA A 162 -3.80 13.85 -15.58
N ASN A 163 -3.69 12.76 -14.82
CA ASN A 163 -2.50 11.93 -14.75
C ASN A 163 -2.69 10.62 -15.54
N THR A 164 -2.00 10.52 -16.69
CA THR A 164 -2.09 9.35 -17.56
C THR A 164 -1.66 8.05 -16.89
N ALA A 165 -0.68 8.10 -15.97
CA ALA A 165 -0.18 6.89 -15.31
C ALA A 165 -1.20 6.33 -14.30
N THR A 166 -1.88 7.18 -13.52
CA THR A 166 -2.93 6.73 -12.59
C THR A 166 -4.14 6.22 -13.35
N LEU A 167 -4.55 6.92 -14.41
CA LEU A 167 -5.68 6.52 -15.25
C LEU A 167 -5.40 5.17 -15.95
N ALA A 168 -4.19 4.98 -16.51
CA ALA A 168 -3.80 3.71 -17.12
C ALA A 168 -3.72 2.57 -16.10
N MET A 169 -3.29 2.86 -14.88
CA MET A 169 -3.22 1.86 -13.82
C MET A 169 -4.62 1.41 -13.37
N ASP A 170 -5.56 2.34 -13.21
CA ASP A 170 -6.94 2.00 -12.85
C ASP A 170 -7.67 1.25 -13.97
N SER A 171 -7.45 1.65 -15.23
CA SER A 171 -7.94 0.91 -16.40
C SER A 171 -7.38 -0.53 -16.43
N ALA A 172 -6.08 -0.72 -16.19
CA ALA A 172 -5.48 -2.05 -16.11
C ALA A 172 -6.09 -2.92 -15.00
N HIS A 173 -6.42 -2.34 -13.84
CA HIS A 173 -7.15 -3.05 -12.79
C HIS A 173 -8.59 -3.38 -13.19
N GLY A 174 -9.28 -2.45 -13.86
CA GLY A 174 -10.63 -2.66 -14.41
C GLY A 174 -10.68 -3.83 -15.39
N LEU A 175 -9.68 -3.94 -16.28
CA LEU A 175 -9.53 -5.06 -17.19
C LEU A 175 -9.16 -6.37 -16.49
N ALA A 176 -8.30 -6.29 -15.47
CA ALA A 176 -7.85 -7.46 -14.74
C ALA A 176 -8.96 -8.10 -13.91
N PHE A 177 -9.79 -7.30 -13.22
CA PHE A 177 -10.71 -7.81 -12.19
C PHE A 177 -12.17 -7.44 -12.42
N HIS A 178 -12.50 -6.58 -13.36
CA HIS A 178 -13.83 -6.05 -13.71
C HIS A 178 -14.52 -5.36 -12.52
N ARG A 179 -15.01 -6.12 -11.54
CA ARG A 179 -15.71 -5.64 -10.34
C ARG A 179 -14.83 -5.82 -9.08
N GLY A 180 -15.21 -5.19 -8.01
CA GLY A 180 -14.47 -5.27 -6.75
C GLY A 180 -13.09 -4.63 -6.86
N LEU A 181 -12.03 -5.40 -7.03
CA LEU A 181 -10.66 -4.88 -7.20
C LEU A 181 -10.46 -4.05 -8.49
N GLY A 182 -11.33 -4.21 -9.48
CA GLY A 182 -11.30 -3.42 -10.72
C GLY A 182 -11.90 -2.02 -10.58
N VAL A 183 -12.60 -1.73 -9.50
CA VAL A 183 -13.17 -0.39 -9.26
C VAL A 183 -12.03 0.61 -9.02
N PRO A 184 -12.06 1.79 -9.67
CA PRO A 184 -11.07 2.84 -9.42
C PRO A 184 -11.06 3.28 -7.96
N VAL A 185 -9.87 3.59 -7.43
CA VAL A 185 -9.76 4.12 -6.05
C VAL A 185 -10.40 5.50 -5.94
N THR A 186 -10.16 6.36 -6.92
CA THR A 186 -10.80 7.67 -7.01
C THR A 186 -11.89 7.63 -8.07
N PRO A 187 -13.13 8.07 -7.79
CA PRO A 187 -14.19 8.13 -8.78
C PRO A 187 -13.80 8.92 -10.03
N VAL A 188 -14.08 8.38 -11.21
CA VAL A 188 -13.75 9.01 -12.51
C VAL A 188 -14.84 9.95 -13.02
N SER A 189 -15.94 10.12 -12.29
CA SER A 189 -17.03 11.02 -12.61
C SER A 189 -17.70 11.59 -11.36
N THR A 190 -18.47 12.66 -11.54
CA THR A 190 -19.26 13.29 -10.46
C THR A 190 -20.53 12.52 -10.12
N VAL A 191 -20.91 11.51 -10.90
CA VAL A 191 -22.16 10.75 -10.74
C VAL A 191 -22.27 10.09 -9.36
N PRO A 192 -21.23 9.43 -8.80
CA PRO A 192 -21.31 8.83 -7.48
C PRO A 192 -21.79 9.78 -6.41
N PHE A 193 -21.16 10.95 -6.29
CA PHE A 193 -21.48 11.96 -5.27
C PHE A 193 -22.85 12.62 -5.48
N LYS A 194 -23.32 12.74 -6.72
CA LYS A 194 -24.63 13.31 -7.01
C LYS A 194 -25.79 12.34 -6.80
N LYS A 195 -25.56 11.05 -6.92
CA LYS A 195 -26.63 10.06 -6.99
C LYS A 195 -26.67 9.09 -5.83
N TYR A 196 -25.53 8.72 -5.28
CA TYR A 196 -25.42 7.61 -4.35
C TYR A 196 -24.89 8.01 -2.98
N VAL A 197 -24.10 9.10 -2.88
CA VAL A 197 -23.49 9.53 -1.63
C VAL A 197 -24.38 10.57 -0.95
N ASP A 198 -25.06 10.15 0.08
CA ASP A 198 -25.83 11.01 0.99
C ASP A 198 -25.50 10.67 2.45
N ALA A 199 -26.07 11.42 3.40
CA ALA A 199 -25.79 11.21 4.82
C ALA A 199 -26.26 9.83 5.35
N GLY A 200 -27.35 9.32 4.79
CA GLY A 200 -27.89 8.00 5.17
C GLY A 200 -27.00 6.87 4.67
N THR A 201 -26.75 6.83 3.34
CA THR A 201 -25.88 5.80 2.73
C THR A 201 -24.48 5.81 3.31
N LEU A 202 -23.92 7.00 3.61
CA LEU A 202 -22.60 7.13 4.23
C LEU A 202 -22.60 6.65 5.69
N SER A 203 -23.66 6.94 6.46
CA SER A 203 -23.84 6.45 7.83
C SER A 203 -23.96 4.92 7.86
N ASP A 204 -24.77 4.35 6.97
CA ASP A 204 -24.94 2.89 6.88
C ASP A 204 -23.64 2.19 6.51
N TYR A 205 -22.88 2.77 5.59
CA TYR A 205 -21.57 2.25 5.21
C TYR A 205 -20.55 2.34 6.35
N ALA A 206 -20.51 3.46 7.08
CA ALA A 206 -19.66 3.66 8.23
C ALA A 206 -19.96 2.67 9.36
N GLN A 207 -21.23 2.40 9.65
CA GLN A 207 -21.64 1.41 10.63
C GLN A 207 -21.15 0.01 10.28
N GLN A 208 -21.20 -0.37 9.01
CA GLN A 208 -20.65 -1.64 8.55
C GLN A 208 -19.12 -1.67 8.61
N ALA A 209 -18.47 -0.58 8.22
CA ALA A 209 -17.01 -0.45 8.19
C ALA A 209 -16.38 -0.56 9.58
N TYR A 210 -17.00 0.08 10.58
CA TYR A 210 -16.50 0.14 11.96
C TYR A 210 -17.19 -0.83 12.91
N SER A 211 -17.84 -1.88 12.39
CA SER A 211 -18.42 -2.96 13.20
C SER A 211 -17.50 -4.17 13.29
N LYS A 212 -17.64 -4.96 14.35
CA LYS A 212 -16.89 -6.22 14.54
C LYS A 212 -17.40 -7.27 13.55
N PRO A 213 -16.58 -8.06 12.88
CA PRO A 213 -15.10 -8.12 12.86
C PRO A 213 -14.47 -7.36 11.68
N ASN A 214 -15.12 -6.33 11.11
CA ASN A 214 -14.70 -5.69 9.88
C ASN A 214 -13.52 -4.72 10.06
N PHE A 215 -13.12 -4.43 11.29
CA PHE A 215 -11.95 -3.60 11.54
C PHE A 215 -11.01 -4.18 12.60
N ALA A 216 -9.78 -3.71 12.60
CA ALA A 216 -8.76 -3.98 13.60
C ALA A 216 -8.08 -2.68 14.03
N VAL A 217 -7.53 -2.63 15.23
CA VAL A 217 -6.74 -1.50 15.71
C VAL A 217 -5.28 -1.90 15.78
N VAL A 218 -4.43 -1.12 15.10
CA VAL A 218 -3.00 -1.41 14.99
C VAL A 218 -2.19 -0.25 15.55
N GLY A 219 -1.22 -0.55 16.40
CA GLY A 219 -0.35 0.44 17.04
C GLY A 219 1.14 0.17 16.81
N ASN A 220 1.88 1.23 16.49
CA ASN A 220 3.34 1.23 16.44
C ASN A 220 3.89 2.18 17.48
N GLY A 221 4.90 1.74 18.24
CA GLY A 221 5.48 2.52 19.34
C GLY A 221 4.60 2.56 20.59
N VAL A 222 3.79 1.52 20.82
CA VAL A 222 2.88 1.42 21.98
C VAL A 222 3.11 0.11 22.72
N ASP A 223 3.01 0.15 24.05
CA ASP A 223 3.03 -1.04 24.88
C ASP A 223 1.74 -1.86 24.70
N GLN A 224 1.88 -3.18 24.59
CA GLN A 224 0.76 -4.08 24.34
C GLN A 224 -0.28 -4.06 25.46
N GLY A 225 0.16 -3.99 26.72
CA GLY A 225 -0.74 -4.04 27.88
C GLY A 225 -1.58 -2.78 28.01
N GLU A 226 -0.94 -1.60 27.87
CA GLU A 226 -1.63 -0.31 27.87
C GLU A 226 -2.57 -0.19 26.67
N PHE A 227 -2.11 -0.61 25.50
CA PHE A 227 -2.91 -0.57 24.27
C PHE A 227 -4.17 -1.42 24.39
N GLN A 228 -4.04 -2.67 24.88
CA GLN A 228 -5.19 -3.55 25.11
C GLN A 228 -6.19 -2.98 26.11
N LYS A 229 -5.68 -2.39 27.21
CA LYS A 229 -6.51 -1.75 28.22
C LYS A 229 -7.37 -0.63 27.61
N TRP A 230 -6.76 0.32 26.93
CA TRP A 230 -7.46 1.50 26.40
C TRP A 230 -8.37 1.16 25.22
N VAL A 231 -7.98 0.23 24.35
CA VAL A 231 -8.89 -0.27 23.31
C VAL A 231 -10.11 -0.94 23.95
N GLY A 232 -9.92 -1.77 24.99
CA GLY A 232 -11.02 -2.42 25.70
C GLY A 232 -11.99 -1.45 26.35
N GLU A 233 -11.48 -0.29 26.82
CA GLU A 233 -12.30 0.73 27.49
C GLU A 233 -13.06 1.59 26.46
N PHE A 234 -12.38 2.16 25.45
CA PHE A 234 -12.99 3.13 24.53
C PHE A 234 -13.81 2.51 23.41
N PHE A 235 -13.51 1.27 23.01
CA PHE A 235 -14.25 0.56 21.97
C PHE A 235 -15.25 -0.48 22.50
N ALA A 236 -15.62 -0.39 23.79
CA ALA A 236 -16.52 -1.34 24.42
C ALA A 236 -17.90 -1.39 23.74
N ASP A 237 -18.43 -0.25 23.34
CA ASP A 237 -19.78 -0.08 22.78
C ASP A 237 -19.88 -0.37 21.28
N VAL A 238 -18.77 -0.78 20.63
CA VAL A 238 -18.79 -1.12 19.20
C VAL A 238 -19.67 -2.35 18.96
N GLN A 239 -20.59 -2.22 18.00
CA GLN A 239 -21.56 -3.25 17.66
C GLN A 239 -20.95 -4.33 16.75
N ASP A 240 -21.60 -5.48 16.73
CA ASP A 240 -21.29 -6.54 15.77
C ASP A 240 -21.87 -6.21 14.39
N ALA A 241 -21.16 -6.59 13.34
CA ALA A 241 -21.62 -6.39 11.96
C ALA A 241 -22.86 -7.25 11.67
N PRO A 242 -23.81 -6.74 10.88
CA PRO A 242 -24.86 -7.56 10.29
C PRO A 242 -24.26 -8.73 9.51
N ALA A 243 -24.95 -9.87 9.52
CA ALA A 243 -24.51 -11.04 8.77
C ALA A 243 -24.35 -10.73 7.27
N GLY A 244 -23.18 -11.02 6.72
CA GLY A 244 -22.87 -10.75 5.30
C GLY A 244 -22.42 -9.32 4.99
N ALA A 245 -22.25 -8.43 5.99
CA ALA A 245 -21.76 -7.08 5.78
C ALA A 245 -20.35 -7.10 5.17
N LEU A 246 -20.14 -6.26 4.14
CA LEU A 246 -18.86 -6.08 3.45
C LEU A 246 -18.19 -7.38 2.96
N GLN A 247 -18.99 -8.39 2.58
CA GLN A 247 -18.50 -9.60 1.94
C GLN A 247 -18.45 -9.40 0.43
N THR A 248 -17.40 -9.93 -0.21
CA THR A 248 -17.28 -9.95 -1.67
C THR A 248 -16.87 -11.33 -2.14
N GLU A 249 -17.20 -11.63 -3.39
CA GLU A 249 -16.73 -12.84 -4.06
C GLU A 249 -15.20 -12.80 -4.24
N GLN A 250 -14.61 -13.99 -4.37
CA GLN A 250 -13.20 -14.12 -4.68
C GLN A 250 -12.87 -13.44 -6.01
N ALA A 251 -11.81 -12.66 -6.04
CA ALA A 251 -11.38 -11.97 -7.24
C ALA A 251 -10.94 -12.96 -8.33
N LYS A 252 -11.47 -12.78 -9.55
CA LYS A 252 -11.10 -13.56 -10.72
C LYS A 252 -10.39 -12.66 -11.72
N TYR A 253 -9.30 -13.17 -12.29
CA TYR A 253 -8.55 -12.46 -13.32
C TYR A 253 -9.15 -12.74 -14.71
N TYR A 254 -9.30 -11.69 -15.54
CA TYR A 254 -9.91 -11.75 -16.88
C TYR A 254 -8.94 -11.39 -18.01
N GLY A 255 -8.28 -10.25 -17.92
CA GLY A 255 -7.46 -9.68 -18.98
C GLY A 255 -8.28 -8.89 -20.03
N GLY A 256 -7.60 -8.26 -20.95
CA GLY A 256 -8.21 -7.45 -22.01
C GLY A 256 -7.36 -6.24 -22.39
N GLU A 257 -7.79 -5.48 -23.40
CA GLU A 257 -7.14 -4.22 -23.80
C GLU A 257 -8.14 -3.07 -23.73
N GLU A 258 -7.72 -1.95 -23.14
CA GLU A 258 -8.46 -0.69 -23.13
C GLU A 258 -7.56 0.46 -23.61
N ARG A 259 -8.12 1.34 -24.40
CA ARG A 259 -7.42 2.45 -25.02
C ARG A 259 -8.16 3.75 -24.74
N ILE A 260 -7.49 4.69 -24.03
CA ILE A 260 -8.07 5.96 -23.60
C ILE A 260 -7.31 7.12 -24.23
N ALA A 261 -8.01 7.94 -25.02
CA ALA A 261 -7.40 9.13 -25.62
C ALA A 261 -7.10 10.18 -24.53
N HIS A 262 -5.88 10.69 -24.51
CA HIS A 262 -5.45 11.73 -23.56
C HIS A 262 -4.43 12.67 -24.16
N GLY A 263 -4.54 13.98 -23.82
CA GLY A 263 -3.71 15.02 -24.44
C GLY A 263 -2.43 15.39 -23.69
N SER A 264 -2.22 14.94 -22.45
CA SER A 264 -1.11 15.43 -21.62
C SER A 264 0.09 14.49 -21.49
N GLY A 265 0.10 13.37 -22.21
CA GLY A 265 1.21 12.41 -22.16
C GLY A 265 0.77 11.02 -22.58
N ASN A 266 1.71 10.08 -22.63
CA ASN A 266 1.41 8.71 -23.01
C ASN A 266 1.92 7.74 -21.94
N THR A 267 1.06 6.84 -21.55
CA THR A 267 1.36 5.76 -20.61
C THR A 267 0.77 4.45 -21.12
N MET A 268 1.55 3.39 -21.07
CA MET A 268 1.08 2.04 -21.34
C MET A 268 1.37 1.16 -20.13
N VAL A 269 0.36 0.45 -19.64
CA VAL A 269 0.46 -0.49 -18.53
C VAL A 269 0.20 -1.89 -19.06
N LEU A 270 1.17 -2.77 -18.81
CA LEU A 270 1.06 -4.21 -19.09
C LEU A 270 0.86 -4.94 -17.77
N GLY A 271 -0.32 -5.49 -17.57
CA GLY A 271 -0.70 -6.21 -16.35
C GLY A 271 -0.74 -7.72 -16.55
N PHE A 272 -0.23 -8.45 -15.56
CA PHE A 272 -0.22 -9.91 -15.51
C PHE A 272 -0.75 -10.39 -14.15
N PRO A 273 -1.26 -11.65 -14.06
CA PRO A 273 -1.67 -12.19 -12.77
C PRO A 273 -0.53 -12.11 -11.74
N GLY A 274 -0.84 -11.59 -10.56
CA GLY A 274 0.12 -11.38 -9.48
C GLY A 274 -0.06 -12.34 -8.30
N SER A 275 0.49 -11.96 -7.14
CA SER A 275 0.44 -12.70 -5.88
C SER A 275 -0.57 -12.09 -4.92
N SER A 276 -1.22 -12.93 -4.10
CA SER A 276 -1.99 -12.44 -2.96
C SER A 276 -1.08 -11.94 -1.82
N SER A 277 -1.70 -11.37 -0.79
CA SER A 277 -1.03 -10.97 0.45
C SER A 277 -0.24 -12.13 1.08
N ALA A 278 0.84 -11.79 1.78
CA ALA A 278 1.70 -12.77 2.48
C ALA A 278 0.95 -13.57 3.57
N THR A 279 -0.16 -13.03 4.09
CA THR A 279 -1.06 -13.75 5.00
C THR A 279 -2.11 -14.57 4.26
N GLY A 280 -2.27 -14.38 2.95
CA GLY A 280 -3.28 -15.03 2.10
C GLY A 280 -2.88 -16.42 1.62
N ALA A 281 -3.88 -17.21 1.21
CA ALA A 281 -3.70 -18.58 0.78
C ALA A 281 -2.99 -18.73 -0.60
N PHE A 282 -2.99 -17.69 -1.40
CA PHE A 282 -2.43 -17.68 -2.77
C PHE A 282 -1.14 -16.86 -2.88
N TYR A 283 -0.40 -16.78 -1.79
CA TYR A 283 0.87 -16.06 -1.78
C TYR A 283 1.95 -16.76 -2.61
N LYS A 284 2.53 -16.00 -3.55
CA LYS A 284 3.63 -16.44 -4.43
C LYS A 284 4.79 -15.45 -4.30
N SER A 285 5.77 -15.75 -3.46
CA SER A 285 6.98 -14.93 -3.29
C SER A 285 7.81 -14.80 -4.58
N GLU A 286 7.64 -15.74 -5.52
CA GLU A 286 8.26 -15.76 -6.84
C GLU A 286 7.89 -14.54 -7.68
N ILE A 287 6.67 -13.97 -7.50
CA ILE A 287 6.22 -12.76 -8.21
C ILE A 287 7.04 -11.55 -7.78
N ALA A 288 7.36 -11.41 -6.48
CA ALA A 288 8.22 -10.33 -6.01
C ALA A 288 9.63 -10.42 -6.60
N VAL A 289 10.18 -11.66 -6.71
CA VAL A 289 11.48 -11.87 -7.35
C VAL A 289 11.41 -11.62 -8.86
N LEU A 290 10.33 -12.02 -9.55
CA LEU A 290 10.11 -11.71 -10.96
C LEU A 290 10.02 -10.20 -11.19
N ALA A 291 9.29 -9.48 -10.34
CA ALA A 291 9.20 -8.02 -10.40
C ALA A 291 10.57 -7.33 -10.22
N ALA A 292 11.41 -7.88 -9.34
CA ALA A 292 12.78 -7.39 -9.14
C ALA A 292 13.71 -7.72 -10.30
N LEU A 293 13.57 -8.90 -10.94
CA LEU A 293 14.32 -9.29 -12.15
C LEU A 293 13.97 -8.39 -13.35
N LEU A 294 12.68 -8.18 -13.58
CA LEU A 294 12.20 -7.23 -14.59
C LEU A 294 12.74 -5.83 -14.27
N GLY A 295 12.46 -5.37 -13.05
CA GLY A 295 12.92 -4.10 -12.53
C GLY A 295 12.39 -2.91 -13.32
N GLY A 296 13.28 -2.04 -13.78
CA GLY A 296 12.93 -0.78 -14.46
C GLY A 296 13.97 0.28 -14.15
N GLU A 297 13.54 1.45 -13.72
CA GLU A 297 14.45 2.52 -13.34
C GLU A 297 15.29 2.16 -12.12
N SER A 298 16.56 2.58 -12.15
CA SER A 298 17.44 2.47 -10.98
C SER A 298 17.10 3.54 -9.95
N SER A 299 17.08 3.17 -8.68
CA SER A 299 17.04 4.14 -7.59
C SER A 299 18.38 4.89 -7.43
N ILE A 300 19.44 4.38 -8.02
CA ILE A 300 20.77 4.98 -7.96
C ILE A 300 20.88 6.01 -9.10
N LYS A 301 21.03 7.28 -8.72
CA LYS A 301 21.24 8.38 -9.63
C LYS A 301 22.50 8.12 -10.49
N TRP A 302 22.47 8.46 -11.77
CA TRP A 302 23.59 8.33 -12.72
C TRP A 302 23.94 6.91 -13.19
N THR A 303 23.16 5.89 -12.86
CA THR A 303 23.35 4.54 -13.42
C THR A 303 22.15 4.15 -14.28
N PRO A 304 22.35 3.48 -15.42
CA PRO A 304 21.24 2.97 -16.22
C PRO A 304 20.45 1.85 -15.53
N GLY A 305 20.97 1.30 -14.43
CA GLY A 305 20.40 0.18 -13.70
C GLY A 305 20.90 -1.18 -14.21
N PHE A 306 20.75 -2.19 -13.34
CA PHE A 306 21.21 -3.56 -13.62
C PHE A 306 20.07 -4.51 -14.00
N SER A 307 18.81 -4.08 -13.84
CA SER A 307 17.65 -4.89 -14.16
C SER A 307 17.54 -5.14 -15.66
N LEU A 308 16.83 -6.20 -16.04
CA LEU A 308 16.69 -6.61 -17.42
C LEU A 308 15.98 -5.52 -18.26
N LEU A 309 14.93 -4.90 -17.73
CA LEU A 309 14.24 -3.81 -18.42
C LEU A 309 15.07 -2.53 -18.47
N ALA A 310 15.91 -2.25 -17.46
CA ALA A 310 16.85 -1.13 -17.53
C ALA A 310 17.86 -1.29 -18.67
N LYS A 311 18.35 -2.52 -18.88
CA LYS A 311 19.21 -2.84 -20.04
C LYS A 311 18.46 -2.74 -21.36
N ALA A 312 17.22 -3.24 -21.42
CA ALA A 312 16.39 -3.23 -22.64
C ALA A 312 16.01 -1.80 -23.09
N LYS A 313 15.90 -0.85 -22.16
CA LYS A 313 15.58 0.56 -22.46
C LYS A 313 16.82 1.45 -22.75
N ALA A 314 18.02 0.89 -22.87
CA ALA A 314 19.24 1.67 -23.06
C ALA A 314 19.16 2.63 -24.25
N ASP A 315 18.44 2.27 -25.31
CA ASP A 315 18.21 3.09 -26.50
C ASP A 315 17.16 4.21 -26.31
N THR A 316 16.39 4.17 -25.23
CA THR A 316 15.29 5.09 -24.92
C THR A 316 15.44 5.68 -23.50
N PRO A 317 16.45 6.53 -23.25
CA PRO A 317 16.80 6.98 -21.89
C PRO A 317 15.72 7.85 -21.24
N LEU A 318 14.86 8.52 -22.01
CA LEU A 318 13.80 9.38 -21.51
C LEU A 318 12.52 8.62 -21.16
N LEU A 319 12.41 7.35 -21.55
CA LEU A 319 11.27 6.51 -21.17
C LEU A 319 11.37 6.12 -19.69
N SER A 320 10.34 6.38 -18.92
CA SER A 320 10.20 5.83 -17.58
C SER A 320 9.62 4.42 -17.64
N VAL A 321 10.31 3.46 -17.04
CA VAL A 321 9.86 2.06 -16.95
C VAL A 321 9.88 1.64 -15.49
N SER A 322 8.74 1.17 -14.99
CA SER A 322 8.65 0.66 -13.63
C SER A 322 7.86 -0.64 -13.57
N THR A 323 8.36 -1.59 -12.77
CA THR A 323 7.65 -2.84 -12.49
C THR A 323 7.21 -2.84 -11.03
N LYS A 324 5.92 -3.13 -10.80
CA LYS A 324 5.33 -3.17 -9.47
C LYS A 324 4.40 -4.39 -9.33
N SER A 325 4.47 -5.04 -8.18
CA SER A 325 3.52 -6.06 -7.78
C SER A 325 2.49 -5.42 -6.85
N HIS A 326 1.24 -5.36 -7.29
CA HIS A 326 0.10 -4.93 -6.47
C HIS A 326 -0.46 -6.15 -5.78
N ILE A 327 -0.46 -6.13 -4.46
CA ILE A 327 -0.84 -7.25 -3.61
C ILE A 327 -2.19 -6.96 -2.97
N TYR A 328 -3.13 -7.89 -3.10
CA TYR A 328 -4.45 -7.85 -2.48
C TYR A 328 -4.67 -9.09 -1.63
N THR A 329 -5.74 -9.14 -0.88
CA THR A 329 -5.99 -10.24 0.07
C THR A 329 -6.11 -11.62 -0.61
N ASP A 330 -6.74 -11.71 -1.78
CA ASP A 330 -7.01 -12.97 -2.49
C ASP A 330 -6.48 -13.01 -3.94
N ALA A 331 -5.94 -11.91 -4.43
CA ALA A 331 -5.40 -11.77 -5.78
C ALA A 331 -4.22 -10.80 -5.80
N GLY A 332 -3.64 -10.60 -6.97
CA GLY A 332 -2.65 -9.56 -7.20
C GLY A 332 -2.48 -9.26 -8.68
N LEU A 333 -1.81 -8.16 -8.97
CA LEU A 333 -1.52 -7.72 -10.32
C LEU A 333 -0.04 -7.31 -10.43
N LEU A 334 0.70 -8.02 -11.27
CA LEU A 334 2.05 -7.62 -11.65
C LEU A 334 1.95 -6.65 -12.82
N THR A 335 2.43 -5.42 -12.67
CA THR A 335 2.34 -4.40 -13.71
C THR A 335 3.72 -3.95 -14.16
N VAL A 336 3.86 -3.74 -15.46
CA VAL A 336 4.97 -3.02 -16.08
C VAL A 336 4.41 -1.75 -16.70
N THR A 337 4.82 -0.61 -16.18
CA THR A 337 4.36 0.71 -16.63
C THR A 337 5.43 1.36 -17.49
N LEU A 338 5.05 1.79 -18.68
CA LEU A 338 5.86 2.53 -19.63
C LEU A 338 5.28 3.94 -19.76
N ASN A 339 6.06 4.98 -19.45
CA ASN A 339 5.63 6.37 -19.52
C ASN A 339 6.64 7.21 -20.28
N GLY A 340 6.23 7.85 -21.36
CA GLY A 340 7.14 8.64 -22.20
C GLY A 340 6.56 9.02 -23.56
N SER A 341 7.44 9.17 -24.55
CA SER A 341 7.01 9.44 -25.91
C SER A 341 6.42 8.17 -26.56
N THR A 342 5.48 8.34 -27.48
CA THR A 342 4.90 7.22 -28.23
C THR A 342 5.96 6.40 -28.97
N ARG A 343 6.98 7.08 -29.52
CA ARG A 343 8.10 6.42 -30.18
C ARG A 343 8.87 5.49 -29.24
N ASP A 344 9.19 5.98 -28.05
CA ASP A 344 9.97 5.21 -27.07
C ASP A 344 9.14 4.04 -26.52
N ILE A 345 7.83 4.24 -26.31
CA ILE A 345 6.90 3.17 -25.91
C ILE A 345 6.85 2.09 -26.99
N ASN A 346 6.67 2.46 -28.28
CA ASN A 346 6.67 1.53 -29.40
C ASN A 346 7.95 0.68 -29.51
N GLN A 347 9.11 1.29 -29.21
CA GLN A 347 10.38 0.58 -29.25
C GLN A 347 10.58 -0.35 -28.05
N THR A 348 10.04 0.01 -26.88
CA THR A 348 10.34 -0.71 -25.64
C THR A 348 9.26 -1.74 -25.27
N ALA A 349 8.00 -1.51 -25.63
CA ALA A 349 6.92 -2.45 -25.28
C ALA A 349 7.17 -3.88 -25.80
N PRO A 350 7.61 -4.12 -27.06
CA PRO A 350 7.98 -5.46 -27.50
C PRO A 350 9.15 -6.06 -26.70
N LYS A 351 10.14 -5.23 -26.33
CA LYS A 351 11.30 -5.68 -25.54
C LYS A 351 10.90 -6.17 -24.15
N VAL A 352 9.81 -5.67 -23.55
CA VAL A 352 9.27 -6.20 -22.29
C VAL A 352 8.85 -7.66 -22.45
N VAL A 353 8.17 -7.97 -23.55
CA VAL A 353 7.73 -9.35 -23.84
C VAL A 353 8.93 -10.26 -24.14
N GLU A 354 9.94 -9.76 -24.86
CA GLU A 354 11.20 -10.50 -25.11
C GLU A 354 11.94 -10.80 -23.82
N VAL A 355 12.02 -9.84 -22.88
CA VAL A 355 12.63 -10.05 -21.56
C VAL A 355 11.86 -11.10 -20.75
N LEU A 356 10.52 -11.08 -20.76
CA LEU A 356 9.71 -12.11 -20.12
C LEU A 356 9.95 -13.49 -20.74
N LYS A 357 10.04 -13.59 -22.05
CA LYS A 357 10.39 -14.83 -22.77
C LYS A 357 11.79 -15.34 -22.40
N ALA A 358 12.75 -14.42 -22.30
CA ALA A 358 14.10 -14.76 -21.86
C ALA A 358 14.13 -15.32 -20.44
N ILE A 359 13.40 -14.69 -19.49
CA ILE A 359 13.26 -15.21 -18.11
C ILE A 359 12.59 -16.61 -18.11
N ALA A 360 11.55 -16.80 -18.92
CA ALA A 360 10.85 -18.08 -19.03
C ALA A 360 11.74 -19.19 -19.60
N SER A 361 12.74 -18.86 -20.43
CA SER A 361 13.70 -19.84 -20.97
C SER A 361 14.87 -20.13 -20.02
N GLY A 362 15.23 -19.18 -19.15
CA GLY A 362 16.31 -19.41 -18.16
C GLY A 362 16.71 -18.13 -17.44
N VAL A 363 17.11 -18.27 -16.18
CA VAL A 363 17.63 -17.18 -15.33
C VAL A 363 19.02 -17.55 -14.87
N SER A 364 19.99 -16.64 -14.98
CA SER A 364 21.33 -16.86 -14.48
C SER A 364 21.32 -16.90 -12.93
N PRO A 365 22.15 -17.75 -12.30
CA PRO A 365 22.21 -17.82 -10.84
C PRO A 365 22.59 -16.48 -10.20
N GLU A 366 23.44 -15.70 -10.87
CA GLU A 366 23.87 -14.38 -10.41
C GLU A 366 22.72 -13.37 -10.44
N ASP A 367 21.96 -13.31 -11.54
CA ASP A 367 20.81 -12.40 -11.67
C ASP A 367 19.70 -12.79 -10.68
N LEU A 368 19.48 -14.09 -10.45
CA LEU A 368 18.54 -14.56 -9.45
C LEU A 368 18.93 -14.12 -8.04
N GLN A 369 20.20 -14.23 -7.69
CA GLN A 369 20.69 -13.81 -6.36
C GLN A 369 20.53 -12.31 -6.16
N LYS A 370 20.87 -11.50 -7.17
CA LYS A 370 20.65 -10.04 -7.16
C LYS A 370 19.17 -9.70 -7.02
N ALA A 371 18.31 -10.37 -7.77
CA ALA A 371 16.88 -10.15 -7.74
C ALA A 371 16.25 -10.52 -6.38
N LYS A 372 16.67 -11.61 -5.75
CA LYS A 372 16.23 -11.97 -4.40
C LYS A 372 16.63 -10.92 -3.38
N ALA A 373 17.88 -10.46 -3.41
CA ALA A 373 18.36 -9.42 -2.51
C ALA A 373 17.56 -8.12 -2.68
N LEU A 374 17.29 -7.71 -3.94
CA LEU A 374 16.51 -6.51 -4.23
C LEU A 374 15.03 -6.67 -3.87
N ALA A 375 14.41 -7.82 -4.16
CA ALA A 375 13.03 -8.12 -3.78
C ALA A 375 12.87 -8.09 -2.26
N LYS A 376 13.78 -8.77 -1.55
CA LYS A 376 13.81 -8.77 -0.09
C LYS A 376 13.94 -7.36 0.48
N PHE A 377 14.87 -6.56 -0.05
CA PHE A 377 15.05 -5.17 0.37
C PHE A 377 13.76 -4.36 0.18
N LYS A 378 13.15 -4.40 -1.02
CA LYS A 378 11.93 -3.63 -1.33
C LYS A 378 10.74 -4.04 -0.46
N GLU A 379 10.52 -5.34 -0.27
CA GLU A 379 9.43 -5.83 0.57
C GLU A 379 9.62 -5.46 2.04
N LEU A 380 10.85 -5.57 2.56
CA LEU A 380 11.16 -5.19 3.93
C LEU A 380 11.07 -3.68 4.13
N GLU A 381 11.60 -2.89 3.20
CA GLU A 381 11.50 -1.43 3.22
C GLU A 381 10.03 -0.98 3.22
N TYR A 382 9.21 -1.54 2.32
CA TYR A 382 7.79 -1.24 2.24
C TYR A 382 7.06 -1.61 3.54
N GLY A 383 7.22 -2.83 4.03
CA GLY A 383 6.60 -3.30 5.27
C GLY A 383 7.12 -2.59 6.54
N ALA A 384 8.34 -2.02 6.48
CA ALA A 384 8.89 -1.23 7.58
C ALA A 384 8.29 0.17 7.67
N THR A 385 7.72 0.70 6.58
CA THR A 385 7.04 2.00 6.62
C THR A 385 5.83 1.93 7.55
N THR A 386 5.59 2.98 8.30
CA THR A 386 4.49 3.02 9.28
C THR A 386 3.14 2.77 8.60
N HIS A 387 2.88 3.44 7.48
CA HIS A 387 1.62 3.32 6.75
C HIS A 387 1.37 1.90 6.23
N ALA A 388 2.29 1.36 5.44
CA ALA A 388 2.13 0.04 4.86
C ALA A 388 2.13 -1.07 5.92
N GLY A 389 2.98 -0.96 6.93
CA GLY A 389 3.04 -1.93 8.02
C GLY A 389 1.72 -2.00 8.81
N ILE A 390 1.10 -0.87 9.09
CA ILE A 390 -0.20 -0.78 9.75
C ILE A 390 -1.30 -1.38 8.87
N GLU A 391 -1.39 -0.96 7.60
CA GLU A 391 -2.44 -1.42 6.67
C GLU A 391 -2.33 -2.93 6.42
N LEU A 392 -1.14 -3.45 6.11
CA LEU A 392 -0.92 -4.87 5.87
C LEU A 392 -1.22 -5.72 7.11
N THR A 393 -0.83 -5.24 8.30
CA THR A 393 -1.10 -5.95 9.56
C THR A 393 -2.59 -5.95 9.87
N GLY A 394 -3.26 -4.80 9.75
CA GLY A 394 -4.70 -4.69 9.99
C GLY A 394 -5.50 -5.57 9.03
N ALA A 395 -5.21 -5.54 7.74
CA ALA A 395 -5.85 -6.38 6.74
C ALA A 395 -5.66 -7.88 7.03
N GLY A 396 -4.44 -8.30 7.40
CA GLY A 396 -4.15 -9.68 7.78
C GLY A 396 -4.90 -10.14 9.05
N LEU A 397 -5.00 -9.26 10.05
CA LEU A 397 -5.78 -9.53 11.27
C LEU A 397 -7.27 -9.72 10.99
N ILE A 398 -7.85 -8.83 10.19
CA ILE A 398 -9.29 -8.88 9.90
C ILE A 398 -9.63 -10.17 9.17
N ARG A 399 -8.85 -10.54 8.16
CA ARG A 399 -9.13 -11.68 7.31
C ARG A 399 -8.68 -13.01 7.91
N ASP A 400 -7.39 -13.12 8.22
CA ASP A 400 -6.73 -14.40 8.53
C ASP A 400 -6.41 -14.55 10.03
N GLY A 401 -6.67 -13.51 10.83
CA GLY A 401 -6.30 -13.45 12.24
C GLY A 401 -4.78 -13.41 12.47
N LYS A 402 -4.00 -13.12 11.43
CA LYS A 402 -2.54 -13.11 11.47
C LYS A 402 -2.00 -11.74 11.08
N PRO A 403 -1.07 -11.16 11.86
CA PRO A 403 -0.43 -9.91 11.50
C PRO A 403 0.58 -10.14 10.38
N TYR A 404 0.89 -9.08 9.64
CA TYR A 404 1.99 -9.10 8.69
C TYR A 404 3.33 -9.18 9.42
N GLN A 405 4.10 -10.25 9.16
CA GLN A 405 5.41 -10.47 9.77
C GLN A 405 6.51 -10.38 8.72
N ILE A 406 7.36 -9.37 8.84
CA ILE A 406 8.46 -9.08 7.89
C ILE A 406 9.40 -10.28 7.73
N ASP A 407 9.74 -10.96 8.82
CA ASP A 407 10.68 -12.08 8.82
C ASP A 407 10.15 -13.28 8.01
N SER A 408 8.84 -13.52 8.04
CA SER A 408 8.21 -14.61 7.28
C SER A 408 8.28 -14.34 5.76
N VAL A 409 8.07 -13.09 5.36
CA VAL A 409 8.17 -12.67 3.95
C VAL A 409 9.61 -12.77 3.46
N ALA A 410 10.57 -12.31 4.27
CA ALA A 410 12.00 -12.43 3.97
C ALA A 410 12.42 -13.89 3.75
N SER A 411 12.00 -14.79 4.63
CA SER A 411 12.30 -16.23 4.54
C SER A 411 11.66 -16.88 3.30
N ALA A 412 10.43 -16.47 2.95
CA ALA A 412 9.76 -16.95 1.75
C ALA A 412 10.51 -16.55 0.47
N ILE A 413 11.02 -15.30 0.39
CA ILE A 413 11.82 -14.83 -0.75
C ILE A 413 13.15 -15.57 -0.86
N ASP A 414 13.82 -15.84 0.27
CA ASP A 414 15.08 -16.61 0.29
C ASP A 414 14.89 -18.04 -0.25
N GLY A 415 13.72 -18.64 -0.07
CA GLY A 415 13.36 -19.98 -0.56
C GLY A 415 12.99 -20.08 -2.06
N VAL A 416 12.96 -18.96 -2.80
CA VAL A 416 12.59 -18.97 -4.23
C VAL A 416 13.69 -19.64 -5.08
N THR A 417 13.31 -20.52 -6.00
CA THR A 417 14.23 -21.19 -6.97
C THR A 417 14.09 -20.59 -8.37
N ALA A 418 15.11 -20.78 -9.22
CA ALA A 418 15.08 -20.33 -10.61
C ALA A 418 13.91 -20.95 -11.39
N GLU A 419 13.64 -22.22 -11.17
CA GLU A 419 12.57 -22.99 -11.83
C GLU A 419 11.18 -22.39 -11.55
N LYS A 420 10.93 -22.01 -10.30
CA LYS A 420 9.68 -21.36 -9.90
C LYS A 420 9.49 -19.99 -10.57
N VAL A 421 10.57 -19.20 -10.66
CA VAL A 421 10.52 -17.90 -11.37
C VAL A 421 10.27 -18.09 -12.86
N GLN A 422 10.91 -19.09 -13.49
CA GLN A 422 10.67 -19.45 -14.90
C GLN A 422 9.22 -19.88 -15.12
N GLN A 423 8.67 -20.69 -14.22
CA GLN A 423 7.28 -21.14 -14.30
C GLN A 423 6.31 -19.96 -14.24
N VAL A 424 6.50 -19.05 -13.30
CA VAL A 424 5.63 -17.85 -13.17
C VAL A 424 5.75 -16.95 -14.39
N ALA A 425 6.95 -16.80 -14.98
CA ALA A 425 7.13 -16.05 -16.22
C ALA A 425 6.41 -16.70 -17.42
N LYS A 426 6.40 -18.03 -17.50
CA LYS A 426 5.62 -18.79 -18.50
C LYS A 426 4.13 -18.59 -18.29
N GLU A 427 3.65 -18.76 -17.05
CA GLU A 427 2.25 -18.53 -16.68
C GLU A 427 1.78 -17.12 -17.08
N ALA A 428 2.63 -16.10 -16.88
CA ALA A 428 2.34 -14.71 -17.26
C ALA A 428 2.18 -14.52 -18.78
N LEU A 429 2.97 -15.26 -19.59
CA LEU A 429 2.89 -15.19 -21.05
C LEU A 429 1.76 -16.05 -21.65
N GLU A 430 1.38 -17.13 -20.99
CA GLU A 430 0.30 -18.03 -21.43
C GLU A 430 -1.08 -17.48 -21.10
N ASN A 431 -1.21 -16.77 -19.98
CA ASN A 431 -2.43 -16.12 -19.59
C ASN A 431 -2.72 -14.89 -20.45
N LYS A 432 -3.98 -14.44 -20.45
CA LYS A 432 -4.35 -13.15 -21.02
C LYS A 432 -3.67 -12.03 -20.26
N ALA A 433 -3.16 -11.03 -20.97
CA ALA A 433 -2.64 -9.81 -20.36
C ALA A 433 -3.73 -8.76 -20.21
N SER A 434 -3.59 -7.86 -19.26
CA SER A 434 -4.41 -6.64 -19.11
C SER A 434 -3.59 -5.47 -19.63
N VAL A 435 -3.93 -4.95 -20.80
CA VAL A 435 -3.17 -3.88 -21.45
C VAL A 435 -3.98 -2.59 -21.46
N SER A 436 -3.48 -1.56 -20.80
CA SER A 436 -4.08 -0.23 -20.83
C SER A 436 -3.16 0.75 -21.52
N ALA A 437 -3.65 1.41 -22.58
CA ALA A 437 -2.95 2.43 -23.34
C ALA A 437 -3.67 3.77 -23.21
N VAL A 438 -3.02 4.75 -22.59
CA VAL A 438 -3.57 6.10 -22.37
C VAL A 438 -2.67 7.12 -23.05
N GLY A 439 -3.23 7.96 -23.93
CA GLY A 439 -2.49 9.00 -24.66
C GLY A 439 -2.89 9.13 -26.10
N ASP A 440 -1.90 9.28 -27.00
CA ASP A 440 -2.10 9.33 -28.45
C ASP A 440 -2.33 7.93 -29.01
N LEU A 441 -3.60 7.59 -29.19
CA LEU A 441 -4.05 6.27 -29.62
C LEU A 441 -3.67 5.92 -31.07
N TYR A 442 -3.36 6.93 -31.90
CA TYR A 442 -2.94 6.71 -33.28
C TYR A 442 -1.51 6.19 -33.38
N ALA A 443 -0.71 6.47 -32.36
CA ALA A 443 0.72 6.14 -32.38
C ALA A 443 1.11 5.08 -31.32
N LEU A 444 0.27 4.79 -30.33
CA LEU A 444 0.55 3.74 -29.33
C LEU A 444 0.28 2.34 -29.92
N PRO A 445 1.12 1.32 -29.61
CA PRO A 445 0.98 -0.02 -30.16
C PRO A 445 -0.22 -0.75 -29.55
N TYR A 446 -0.74 -1.73 -30.30
CA TYR A 446 -1.74 -2.66 -29.79
C TYR A 446 -1.09 -3.85 -29.04
N ALA A 447 -1.83 -4.48 -28.16
CA ALA A 447 -1.35 -5.64 -27.40
C ALA A 447 -0.86 -6.78 -28.32
N GLU A 448 -1.57 -7.06 -29.40
CA GLU A 448 -1.19 -8.10 -30.37
C GLU A 448 0.11 -7.76 -31.13
N GLU A 449 0.35 -6.47 -31.46
CA GLU A 449 1.57 -6.01 -32.13
C GLU A 449 2.83 -6.22 -31.29
N ILE A 450 2.69 -6.15 -29.97
CA ILE A 450 3.79 -6.44 -29.03
C ILE A 450 3.88 -7.92 -28.65
N GLY A 451 2.97 -8.77 -29.16
CA GLY A 451 3.00 -10.21 -28.97
C GLY A 451 2.37 -10.70 -27.66
N LEU A 452 1.44 -9.94 -27.07
CA LEU A 452 0.61 -10.34 -25.91
C LEU A 452 -0.75 -10.85 -26.36
N ARG A 453 -1.28 -11.80 -25.60
CA ARG A 453 -2.68 -12.26 -25.73
C ARG A 453 -3.54 -11.46 -24.76
N VAL A 454 -4.68 -10.98 -25.19
CA VAL A 454 -5.66 -10.17 -24.42
C VAL A 454 -7.05 -10.81 -24.42
#